data_892bcdbdca0585fa8e670bddc4cab0d2
#
_entry.id   892bcdbdca0585fa8e670bddc4cab0d2
#
_cell.length_a   1.000
_cell.length_b   1.000
_cell.length_c   1.000
_cell.angle_alpha   90.00
_cell.angle_beta   90.00
_cell.angle_gamma   90.00
#
_symmetry.space_group_name_H-M   'P 1'
#
loop_
_entity.id
_entity.type
_entity.pdbx_description
1 polymer ?
#
loop_
_entity_poly.entity_id
_entity_poly.type
_entity_poly.pdbx_seq_one_letter_code
_entity_poly.pdbx_strand_id
1 'polypeptide(L)'
;MKWTTLLGASLLALAAAACGGLAAEPMQESEAEASGPSYPQFELDPDWPVLPNDWVTGEVSSVTVDRRDHIWVLHRPHTVPEENRDNAAPPIIEFDDTGAFVNAWGGQAEGYDWPWNEHGLFADHDGHIWIGGNNPTGRTPPSEVEDNMLLKFTNTGELLLQIGGRDLGTNNLTTDSVRKSAEMFVHEPTNEVFVADGYGNRRVIVFDADTGEFKRMWAAFGQEPSDTEPEADPDDPNGPPWFGTVHAIEVSNDGLVYVGDRNNSRIQVFDLEGNYRRQVFVNQFEGRSLTCAGIAFSPDPEQRFMYVADQANLHVHVLDRQTLEVLDSWGELGQAPGDFDALHHLAVDSKGNLYTAEAQRNHRAQRFLYAGMSQ
;
A
#
# COMPACT_ATOMS: atom_id res chain seq x y z
N MET A 1 67.56 3.12 20.64
CA MET A 1 68.21 2.88 21.96
C MET A 1 67.64 1.58 22.49
N LYS A 2 68.49 0.61 22.60
CA LYS A 2 68.29 -0.71 23.18
C LYS A 2 68.10 -0.59 24.69
N TRP A 3 67.32 -1.46 25.33
CA TRP A 3 67.74 -2.23 26.49
C TRP A 3 66.77 -3.37 26.77
N THR A 4 67.32 -4.51 26.81
CA THR A 4 66.94 -5.87 27.11
C THR A 4 67.02 -6.15 28.62
N THR A 5 66.48 -7.34 28.95
CA THR A 5 66.83 -8.30 30.05
C THR A 5 65.87 -8.30 31.25
N LEU A 6 65.56 -9.39 31.95
CA LEU A 6 65.91 -10.83 31.92
C LEU A 6 65.04 -11.55 32.97
N LEU A 7 64.66 -12.80 32.73
CA LEU A 7 64.57 -14.00 33.50
C LEU A 7 64.22 -14.01 35.03
N GLY A 8 63.33 -14.94 35.37
CA GLY A 8 63.18 -15.52 36.69
C GLY A 8 62.32 -16.76 36.72
N ALA A 9 62.93 -17.93 36.49
CA ALA A 9 62.29 -19.23 36.64
C ALA A 9 62.36 -19.68 38.11
N SER A 10 61.30 -20.30 38.62
CA SER A 10 61.40 -21.19 39.79
C SER A 10 60.44 -22.36 39.64
N LEU A 11 60.97 -23.53 39.41
CA LEU A 11 60.32 -24.82 39.57
C LEU A 11 60.07 -25.10 41.06
N LEU A 12 58.89 -25.58 41.39
CA LEU A 12 58.68 -26.48 42.51
C LEU A 12 57.67 -27.55 42.13
N ALA A 13 58.20 -28.80 42.11
CA ALA A 13 57.37 -30.00 41.97
C ALA A 13 56.99 -30.50 43.36
N LEU A 14 55.75 -30.95 43.54
CA LEU A 14 55.39 -31.97 44.53
C LEU A 14 54.12 -32.71 44.21
N ALA A 15 54.28 -33.97 43.97
CA ALA A 15 53.48 -35.14 44.35
C ALA A 15 51.97 -35.24 44.22
N ALA A 16 51.63 -36.30 43.54
CA ALA A 16 50.33 -36.88 43.28
C ALA A 16 49.56 -37.32 44.55
N ALA A 17 48.26 -37.15 44.48
CA ALA A 17 47.28 -38.02 45.16
C ALA A 17 46.12 -38.27 44.18
N ALA A 18 45.93 -39.49 43.76
CA ALA A 18 44.84 -39.97 42.97
C ALA A 18 43.55 -40.06 43.83
N CYS A 19 42.49 -39.35 43.44
CA CYS A 19 41.16 -39.69 43.85
C CYS A 19 40.28 -39.63 42.55
N GLY A 20 39.68 -40.77 42.22
CA GLY A 20 38.81 -40.93 41.11
C GLY A 20 37.56 -39.99 41.22
N GLY A 21 37.47 -39.10 40.32
CA GLY A 21 36.30 -38.26 40.10
C GLY A 21 35.70 -38.60 38.75
N LEU A 22 34.43 -38.98 38.75
CA LEU A 22 33.59 -39.16 37.58
C LEU A 22 33.71 -37.93 36.70
N ALA A 23 34.10 -38.13 35.45
CA ALA A 23 34.06 -37.11 34.44
C ALA A 23 32.59 -36.76 34.18
N ALA A 24 32.20 -35.55 34.56
CA ALA A 24 30.97 -34.94 34.07
C ALA A 24 31.20 -34.61 32.59
N GLU A 25 30.41 -35.22 31.71
CA GLU A 25 30.34 -34.81 30.33
C GLU A 25 29.90 -33.33 30.29
N PRO A 26 30.50 -32.50 29.45
CA PRO A 26 30.01 -31.14 29.24
C PRO A 26 28.58 -31.22 28.65
N MET A 27 27.61 -30.73 29.38
CA MET A 27 26.30 -30.43 28.81
C MET A 27 26.53 -29.44 27.65
N GLN A 28 26.30 -29.90 26.40
CA GLN A 28 26.12 -29.03 25.30
C GLN A 28 24.84 -28.23 25.62
N GLU A 29 24.98 -26.98 26.06
CA GLU A 29 23.95 -25.98 25.89
C GLU A 29 23.71 -25.87 24.37
N SER A 30 22.63 -26.44 23.89
CA SER A 30 22.08 -26.07 22.58
C SER A 30 21.68 -24.60 22.72
N GLU A 31 22.49 -23.70 22.21
CA GLU A 31 22.02 -22.37 21.87
C GLU A 31 20.85 -22.61 20.90
N ALA A 32 19.62 -22.54 21.41
CA ALA A 32 18.47 -22.32 20.58
C ALA A 32 18.69 -20.92 19.96
N GLU A 33 19.10 -20.90 18.70
CA GLU A 33 19.00 -19.67 17.91
C GLU A 33 17.59 -19.15 18.12
N ALA A 34 17.46 -17.99 18.74
CA ALA A 34 16.18 -17.32 18.83
C ALA A 34 15.78 -16.99 17.39
N SER A 35 14.91 -17.83 16.81
CA SER A 35 14.31 -17.52 15.52
C SER A 35 13.61 -16.19 15.67
N GLY A 36 13.91 -15.25 14.77
CA GLY A 36 13.22 -13.97 14.69
C GLY A 36 11.70 -14.17 14.54
N PRO A 37 10.90 -13.10 14.60
CA PRO A 37 9.48 -13.22 14.41
C PRO A 37 9.18 -13.83 13.03
N SER A 38 8.31 -14.83 13.02
CA SER A 38 7.88 -15.49 11.78
C SER A 38 6.94 -14.57 10.98
N TYR A 39 7.09 -14.50 9.66
CA TYR A 39 6.35 -13.64 8.75
C TYR A 39 5.96 -14.36 7.46
N PRO A 40 4.93 -13.87 6.71
CA PRO A 40 4.47 -14.48 5.46
C PRO A 40 5.54 -14.49 4.37
N GLN A 41 5.61 -15.59 3.64
CA GLN A 41 6.46 -15.80 2.47
C GLN A 41 5.59 -15.91 1.22
N PHE A 42 6.13 -15.48 0.08
CA PHE A 42 5.41 -15.42 -1.18
C PHE A 42 6.21 -16.05 -2.32
N GLU A 43 5.49 -16.65 -3.28
CA GLU A 43 6.02 -17.15 -4.53
C GLU A 43 5.29 -16.50 -5.70
N LEU A 44 6.03 -15.97 -6.69
CA LEU A 44 5.45 -15.39 -7.89
C LEU A 44 4.62 -16.43 -8.66
N ASP A 45 3.42 -16.02 -9.09
CA ASP A 45 2.68 -16.71 -10.14
C ASP A 45 2.99 -16.09 -11.52
N PRO A 46 3.86 -16.72 -12.31
CA PRO A 46 4.31 -16.13 -13.56
C PRO A 46 3.27 -16.16 -14.68
N ASP A 47 2.19 -16.91 -14.50
CA ASP A 47 1.17 -17.14 -15.51
C ASP A 47 -0.04 -16.20 -15.37
N TRP A 48 -0.09 -15.38 -14.31
CA TRP A 48 -1.18 -14.42 -14.07
C TRP A 48 -0.73 -12.97 -14.29
N PRO A 49 -1.58 -12.10 -14.86
CA PRO A 49 -2.92 -12.35 -15.40
C PRO A 49 -2.89 -12.78 -16.89
N VAL A 50 -3.91 -13.56 -17.29
CA VAL A 50 -4.14 -13.89 -18.70
C VAL A 50 -5.31 -13.06 -19.22
N LEU A 51 -5.00 -12.14 -20.14
CA LEU A 51 -6.00 -11.30 -20.78
C LEU A 51 -6.56 -11.98 -22.05
N PRO A 52 -7.89 -11.90 -22.30
CA PRO A 52 -8.49 -12.40 -23.53
C PRO A 52 -8.28 -11.41 -24.69
N ASN A 53 -8.66 -11.81 -25.90
CA ASN A 53 -8.81 -10.93 -27.08
C ASN A 53 -7.53 -10.20 -27.50
N ASP A 54 -6.34 -10.72 -27.17
CA ASP A 54 -5.05 -10.05 -27.39
C ASP A 54 -4.97 -8.66 -26.73
N TRP A 55 -5.75 -8.44 -25.68
CA TRP A 55 -5.75 -7.18 -24.94
C TRP A 55 -4.41 -6.92 -24.24
N VAL A 56 -4.11 -5.65 -24.11
CA VAL A 56 -2.96 -5.14 -23.34
C VAL A 56 -3.42 -4.09 -22.33
N THR A 57 -2.72 -4.00 -21.24
CA THR A 57 -2.90 -2.94 -20.24
C THR A 57 -1.95 -1.77 -20.49
N GLY A 58 -2.39 -0.58 -20.15
CA GLY A 58 -1.54 0.57 -19.89
C GLY A 58 -1.05 0.55 -18.43
N GLU A 59 -0.67 1.72 -17.91
CA GLU A 59 -0.29 1.88 -16.49
C GLU A 59 -1.36 1.28 -15.59
N VAL A 60 -1.02 0.26 -14.80
CA VAL A 60 -1.95 -0.35 -13.84
C VAL A 60 -1.88 0.48 -12.56
N SER A 61 -2.91 1.28 -12.33
CA SER A 61 -2.93 2.23 -11.22
C SER A 61 -3.37 1.60 -9.91
N SER A 62 -4.25 0.59 -9.94
CA SER A 62 -4.76 -0.01 -8.71
C SER A 62 -5.19 -1.46 -8.90
N VAL A 63 -5.23 -2.19 -7.80
CA VAL A 63 -5.76 -3.54 -7.68
C VAL A 63 -6.53 -3.65 -6.37
N THR A 64 -7.66 -4.38 -6.37
CA THR A 64 -8.42 -4.70 -5.17
C THR A 64 -8.99 -6.12 -5.28
N VAL A 65 -9.38 -6.69 -4.15
CA VAL A 65 -10.00 -8.03 -4.07
C VAL A 65 -11.36 -7.90 -3.39
N ASP A 66 -12.39 -8.48 -3.98
CA ASP A 66 -13.73 -8.49 -3.39
C ASP A 66 -13.94 -9.70 -2.47
N ARG A 67 -15.09 -9.79 -1.80
CA ARG A 67 -15.44 -10.86 -0.86
C ARG A 67 -15.59 -12.25 -1.47
N ARG A 68 -15.63 -12.35 -2.81
CA ARG A 68 -15.65 -13.61 -3.55
C ARG A 68 -14.24 -14.06 -3.93
N ASP A 69 -13.21 -13.32 -3.47
CA ASP A 69 -11.84 -13.43 -3.93
C ASP A 69 -11.68 -13.11 -5.43
N HIS A 70 -12.60 -12.33 -6.02
CA HIS A 70 -12.40 -11.82 -7.36
C HIS A 70 -11.44 -10.64 -7.33
N ILE A 71 -10.50 -10.65 -8.26
CA ILE A 71 -9.46 -9.64 -8.39
C ILE A 71 -9.90 -8.61 -9.41
N TRP A 72 -9.92 -7.35 -9.00
CA TRP A 72 -10.25 -6.21 -9.82
C TRP A 72 -9.01 -5.39 -10.10
N VAL A 73 -8.74 -5.11 -11.37
CA VAL A 73 -7.58 -4.35 -11.83
C VAL A 73 -8.05 -3.09 -12.54
N LEU A 74 -7.51 -1.94 -12.15
CA LEU A 74 -7.72 -0.65 -12.81
C LEU A 74 -6.46 -0.25 -13.57
N HIS A 75 -6.59 0.00 -14.85
CA HIS A 75 -5.49 0.51 -15.65
C HIS A 75 -5.91 1.74 -16.45
N ARG A 76 -4.93 2.40 -17.07
CA ARG A 76 -5.09 3.63 -17.86
C ARG A 76 -4.98 3.31 -19.36
N PRO A 77 -6.08 3.06 -20.08
CA PRO A 77 -6.03 2.70 -21.50
C PRO A 77 -5.32 3.73 -22.38
N HIS A 78 -5.40 5.02 -22.01
CA HIS A 78 -4.76 6.10 -22.75
C HIS A 78 -3.23 6.07 -22.71
N THR A 79 -2.63 5.30 -21.79
CA THR A 79 -1.17 5.12 -21.67
C THR A 79 -0.64 3.93 -22.45
N VAL A 80 -1.51 3.11 -23.04
CA VAL A 80 -1.10 2.04 -23.96
C VAL A 80 -0.36 2.66 -25.15
N PRO A 81 0.82 2.14 -25.52
CA PRO A 81 1.58 2.61 -26.67
C PRO A 81 0.72 2.67 -27.95
N GLU A 82 0.97 3.68 -28.79
CA GLU A 82 0.12 3.98 -29.96
C GLU A 82 -0.04 2.77 -30.88
N GLU A 83 1.02 1.99 -31.06
CA GLU A 83 1.04 0.77 -31.89
C GLU A 83 0.13 -0.35 -31.38
N ASN A 84 -0.23 -0.35 -30.09
CA ASN A 84 -1.08 -1.36 -29.45
C ASN A 84 -2.42 -0.79 -28.96
N ARG A 85 -2.74 0.48 -29.24
CA ARG A 85 -3.89 1.18 -28.67
C ARG A 85 -5.22 0.54 -29.04
N ASP A 86 -5.32 -0.04 -30.23
CA ASP A 86 -6.53 -0.75 -30.68
C ASP A 86 -6.82 -2.01 -29.87
N ASN A 87 -5.79 -2.53 -29.16
CA ASN A 87 -5.90 -3.70 -28.29
C ASN A 87 -5.93 -3.32 -26.80
N ALA A 88 -6.09 -2.03 -26.47
CA ALA A 88 -6.22 -1.63 -25.08
C ALA A 88 -7.46 -2.27 -24.44
N ALA A 89 -7.28 -2.91 -23.28
CA ALA A 89 -8.39 -3.45 -22.51
C ALA A 89 -9.32 -2.30 -22.01
N PRO A 90 -10.59 -2.56 -21.68
CA PRO A 90 -11.38 -1.64 -20.88
C PRO A 90 -10.70 -1.33 -19.54
N PRO A 91 -10.89 -0.11 -18.96
CA PRO A 91 -10.11 0.33 -17.80
C PRO A 91 -10.26 -0.53 -16.55
N ILE A 92 -11.39 -1.19 -16.33
CA ILE A 92 -11.63 -2.10 -15.20
C ILE A 92 -11.70 -3.52 -15.74
N ILE A 93 -10.94 -4.43 -15.12
CA ILE A 93 -10.87 -5.84 -15.49
C ILE A 93 -11.12 -6.68 -14.23
N GLU A 94 -12.00 -7.68 -14.34
CA GLU A 94 -12.33 -8.63 -13.28
C GLU A 94 -11.78 -10.02 -13.62
N PHE A 95 -11.10 -10.64 -12.65
CA PHE A 95 -10.69 -12.04 -12.65
C PHE A 95 -11.38 -12.76 -11.49
N ASP A 96 -11.67 -14.05 -11.63
CA ASP A 96 -12.19 -14.86 -10.54
C ASP A 96 -11.07 -15.30 -9.56
N ASP A 97 -11.43 -16.02 -8.51
CA ASP A 97 -10.51 -16.52 -7.48
C ASP A 97 -9.50 -17.56 -7.97
N THR A 98 -9.66 -18.06 -9.19
CA THR A 98 -8.68 -18.91 -9.89
C THR A 98 -7.72 -18.08 -10.74
N GLY A 99 -8.05 -16.80 -10.99
CA GLY A 99 -7.34 -15.89 -11.86
C GLY A 99 -7.80 -15.91 -13.31
N ALA A 100 -8.94 -16.57 -13.61
CA ALA A 100 -9.53 -16.56 -14.93
C ALA A 100 -10.30 -15.26 -15.18
N PHE A 101 -10.24 -14.73 -16.42
CA PHE A 101 -10.98 -13.53 -16.80
C PHE A 101 -12.48 -13.73 -16.67
N VAL A 102 -13.18 -12.75 -16.07
CA VAL A 102 -14.63 -12.74 -15.88
C VAL A 102 -15.28 -11.64 -16.73
N ASN A 103 -14.86 -10.39 -16.56
CA ASN A 103 -15.50 -9.23 -17.16
C ASN A 103 -14.51 -8.06 -17.32
N ALA A 104 -14.84 -7.10 -18.20
CA ALA A 104 -14.14 -5.83 -18.29
C ALA A 104 -15.09 -4.74 -18.78
N TRP A 105 -15.00 -3.56 -18.17
CA TRP A 105 -15.86 -2.42 -18.47
C TRP A 105 -15.23 -1.09 -18.05
N GLY A 106 -15.95 0.01 -18.28
CA GLY A 106 -15.58 1.35 -17.86
C GLY A 106 -15.23 2.26 -19.02
N GLY A 107 -14.85 3.47 -18.69
CA GLY A 107 -14.61 4.56 -19.63
C GLY A 107 -15.74 5.59 -19.65
N GLN A 108 -15.53 6.69 -20.40
CA GLN A 108 -16.49 7.79 -20.47
C GLN A 108 -17.82 7.32 -21.09
N ALA A 109 -18.92 7.63 -20.41
CA ALA A 109 -20.28 7.42 -20.90
C ALA A 109 -21.15 8.63 -20.56
N GLU A 110 -22.41 8.62 -21.03
CA GLU A 110 -23.38 9.65 -20.71
C GLU A 110 -23.86 9.52 -19.26
N GLY A 111 -23.95 10.64 -18.55
CA GLY A 111 -24.51 10.70 -17.20
C GLY A 111 -23.53 10.74 -16.04
N TYR A 112 -22.23 10.61 -16.30
CA TYR A 112 -21.21 10.78 -15.27
C TYR A 112 -19.87 11.27 -15.85
N ASP A 113 -19.00 11.71 -14.94
CA ASP A 113 -17.65 12.16 -15.26
C ASP A 113 -16.66 11.03 -15.01
N TRP A 114 -16.25 10.29 -16.04
CA TRP A 114 -15.15 9.31 -15.91
C TRP A 114 -13.82 10.04 -15.72
N PRO A 115 -12.94 9.61 -14.78
CA PRO A 115 -11.63 10.25 -14.59
C PRO A 115 -10.78 10.17 -15.87
N TRP A 116 -10.05 11.25 -16.14
CA TRP A 116 -9.09 11.29 -17.24
C TRP A 116 -7.80 10.53 -16.93
N ASN A 117 -7.47 10.40 -15.67
CA ASN A 117 -6.32 9.61 -15.22
C ASN A 117 -6.75 8.76 -14.03
N GLU A 118 -7.21 7.56 -14.33
CA GLU A 118 -7.70 6.58 -13.37
C GLU A 118 -6.63 6.31 -12.29
N HIS A 119 -7.05 6.25 -11.00
CA HIS A 119 -6.08 6.09 -9.93
C HIS A 119 -6.47 5.08 -8.85
N GLY A 120 -7.43 5.37 -7.98
CA GLY A 120 -7.86 4.48 -6.91
C GLY A 120 -8.99 3.54 -7.35
N LEU A 121 -8.98 2.32 -6.81
CA LEU A 121 -10.00 1.29 -7.04
C LEU A 121 -10.28 0.57 -5.73
N PHE A 122 -11.55 0.39 -5.40
CA PHE A 122 -11.97 -0.40 -4.25
C PHE A 122 -13.26 -1.17 -4.54
N ALA A 123 -13.31 -2.45 -4.12
CA ALA A 123 -14.52 -3.26 -4.14
C ALA A 123 -15.13 -3.31 -2.74
N ASP A 124 -16.34 -2.75 -2.56
CA ASP A 124 -16.98 -2.70 -1.25
C ASP A 124 -17.65 -4.01 -0.87
N HIS A 125 -18.15 -4.06 0.35
CA HIS A 125 -18.77 -5.25 0.95
C HIS A 125 -20.07 -5.71 0.26
N ASP A 126 -20.74 -4.83 -0.47
CA ASP A 126 -21.92 -5.13 -1.30
C ASP A 126 -21.56 -5.55 -2.73
N GLY A 127 -20.26 -5.52 -3.07
CA GLY A 127 -19.72 -5.84 -4.38
C GLY A 127 -19.82 -4.68 -5.36
N HIS A 128 -19.96 -3.45 -4.88
CA HIS A 128 -19.88 -2.26 -5.73
C HIS A 128 -18.42 -1.86 -5.94
N ILE A 129 -18.15 -1.26 -7.06
CA ILE A 129 -16.81 -0.84 -7.47
C ILE A 129 -16.71 0.68 -7.39
N TRP A 130 -15.76 1.13 -6.57
CA TRP A 130 -15.44 2.53 -6.39
C TRP A 130 -14.18 2.89 -7.16
N ILE A 131 -14.19 4.05 -7.83
CA ILE A 131 -13.03 4.59 -8.53
C ILE A 131 -12.83 6.07 -8.25
N GLY A 132 -11.57 6.49 -8.32
CA GLY A 132 -11.16 7.89 -8.30
C GLY A 132 -10.12 8.17 -9.37
N GLY A 133 -9.74 9.43 -9.52
CA GLY A 133 -8.75 9.88 -10.49
C GLY A 133 -7.86 10.99 -9.96
N ASN A 134 -6.74 11.23 -10.65
CA ASN A 134 -5.76 12.22 -10.22
C ASN A 134 -5.26 13.16 -11.32
N ASN A 135 -6.02 13.33 -12.42
CA ASN A 135 -5.67 14.33 -13.44
C ASN A 135 -5.87 15.76 -12.91
N PRO A 136 -5.05 16.74 -13.27
CA PRO A 136 -3.86 16.59 -14.10
C PRO A 136 -2.66 16.08 -13.32
N THR A 137 -1.90 15.20 -13.96
CA THR A 137 -0.63 14.71 -13.40
C THR A 137 0.57 15.50 -13.91
N GLY A 138 0.35 16.40 -14.85
CA GLY A 138 1.40 17.07 -15.62
C GLY A 138 1.95 16.23 -16.78
N ARG A 139 1.53 14.96 -16.89
CA ARG A 139 1.95 14.01 -17.93
C ARG A 139 0.82 13.64 -18.90
N THR A 140 -0.42 13.69 -18.44
CA THR A 140 -1.59 13.21 -19.19
C THR A 140 -2.43 14.38 -19.68
N PRO A 141 -2.65 14.56 -20.99
CA PRO A 141 -3.65 15.49 -21.53
C PRO A 141 -5.08 14.95 -21.27
N PRO A 142 -6.07 15.83 -21.08
CA PRO A 142 -5.96 17.29 -21.03
C PRO A 142 -5.42 17.76 -19.68
N SER A 143 -4.36 18.57 -19.70
CA SER A 143 -3.70 19.07 -18.48
C SER A 143 -4.52 20.13 -17.73
N GLU A 144 -5.64 20.55 -18.29
CA GLU A 144 -6.50 21.62 -17.77
C GLU A 144 -7.74 21.08 -17.03
N VAL A 145 -7.99 19.76 -17.09
CA VAL A 145 -9.16 19.11 -16.50
C VAL A 145 -8.78 18.41 -15.22
N GLU A 146 -9.45 18.72 -14.12
CA GLU A 146 -9.23 18.10 -12.82
C GLU A 146 -10.22 16.95 -12.56
N ASP A 147 -9.68 15.81 -12.12
CA ASP A 147 -10.47 14.66 -11.64
C ASP A 147 -10.83 14.89 -10.16
N ASN A 148 -11.94 15.59 -9.91
CA ASN A 148 -12.38 15.96 -8.56
C ASN A 148 -13.63 15.18 -8.15
N MET A 149 -13.68 13.87 -8.47
CA MET A 149 -14.81 13.01 -8.19
C MET A 149 -14.42 11.64 -7.66
N LEU A 150 -15.38 11.01 -7.00
CA LEU A 150 -15.46 9.57 -6.74
C LEU A 150 -16.70 9.02 -7.43
N LEU A 151 -16.59 7.83 -7.99
CA LEU A 151 -17.70 7.13 -8.65
C LEU A 151 -17.91 5.76 -8.01
N LYS A 152 -19.17 5.40 -7.74
CA LYS A 152 -19.59 4.08 -7.27
C LYS A 152 -20.41 3.42 -8.36
N PHE A 153 -20.07 2.20 -8.73
CA PHE A 153 -20.73 1.40 -9.75
C PHE A 153 -21.18 0.04 -9.20
N THR A 154 -22.16 -0.56 -9.86
CA THR A 154 -22.34 -2.02 -9.73
C THR A 154 -21.11 -2.74 -10.29
N ASN A 155 -20.96 -4.02 -9.97
CA ASN A 155 -19.88 -4.85 -10.54
C ASN A 155 -19.98 -5.04 -12.08
N THR A 156 -21.06 -4.60 -12.70
CA THR A 156 -21.28 -4.64 -14.15
C THR A 156 -21.19 -3.27 -14.83
N GLY A 157 -20.81 -2.22 -14.07
CA GLY A 157 -20.54 -0.88 -14.61
C GLY A 157 -21.75 0.06 -14.69
N GLU A 158 -22.86 -0.22 -13.98
CA GLU A 158 -23.95 0.74 -13.82
C GLU A 158 -23.62 1.74 -12.72
N LEU A 159 -23.69 3.04 -13.01
CA LEU A 159 -23.44 4.09 -12.02
C LEU A 159 -24.50 4.10 -10.91
N LEU A 160 -24.05 4.10 -9.68
CA LEU A 160 -24.88 4.20 -8.48
C LEU A 160 -24.76 5.56 -7.80
N LEU A 161 -23.53 6.10 -7.73
CA LEU A 161 -23.26 7.37 -7.04
C LEU A 161 -22.08 8.08 -7.69
N GLN A 162 -22.15 9.41 -7.78
CA GLN A 162 -21.03 10.30 -8.04
C GLN A 162 -20.94 11.34 -6.92
N ILE A 163 -19.77 11.44 -6.27
CA ILE A 163 -19.42 12.48 -5.29
C ILE A 163 -18.47 13.45 -5.99
N GLY A 164 -18.80 14.74 -5.99
CA GLY A 164 -18.01 15.73 -6.71
C GLY A 164 -18.25 15.72 -8.23
N GLY A 165 -17.27 16.18 -8.98
CA GLY A 165 -17.37 16.29 -10.45
C GLY A 165 -16.10 16.88 -11.06
N ARG A 166 -16.04 16.80 -12.38
CA ARG A 166 -14.92 17.33 -13.16
C ARG A 166 -14.81 18.85 -13.02
N ASP A 167 -13.59 19.34 -12.85
CA ASP A 167 -13.26 20.77 -12.78
C ASP A 167 -13.97 21.57 -11.68
N LEU A 168 -14.50 20.91 -10.65
CA LEU A 168 -15.03 21.63 -9.50
C LEU A 168 -13.88 22.32 -8.77
N GLY A 169 -14.04 23.62 -8.48
CA GLY A 169 -13.10 24.39 -7.69
C GLY A 169 -13.10 23.91 -6.23
N THR A 170 -12.16 23.06 -5.88
CA THR A 170 -12.07 22.40 -4.56
C THR A 170 -10.78 22.79 -3.83
N ASN A 171 -10.83 22.72 -2.51
CA ASN A 171 -9.70 22.93 -1.61
C ASN A 171 -9.79 22.01 -0.38
N ASN A 172 -8.87 22.15 0.58
CA ASN A 172 -8.86 21.31 1.79
C ASN A 172 -10.09 21.47 2.69
N LEU A 173 -10.93 22.49 2.50
CA LEU A 173 -12.10 22.77 3.32
C LEU A 173 -13.43 22.40 2.62
N THR A 174 -13.38 22.03 1.34
CA THR A 174 -14.56 21.62 0.55
C THR A 174 -15.11 20.30 1.08
N THR A 175 -16.44 20.19 1.28
CA THR A 175 -17.09 19.04 1.90
C THR A 175 -17.96 18.20 0.95
N ASP A 176 -18.16 18.62 -0.29
CA ASP A 176 -18.99 17.95 -1.29
C ASP A 176 -18.21 17.37 -2.47
N SER A 177 -16.89 17.36 -2.36
CA SER A 177 -15.98 16.88 -3.41
C SER A 177 -14.63 16.48 -2.84
N VAL A 178 -13.88 15.71 -3.63
CA VAL A 178 -12.45 15.44 -3.47
C VAL A 178 -11.66 16.27 -4.47
N ARG A 179 -10.33 16.27 -4.34
CA ARG A 179 -9.45 16.85 -5.34
C ARG A 179 -8.31 15.92 -5.68
N LYS A 180 -8.49 15.19 -6.77
CA LYS A 180 -7.51 14.20 -7.24
C LYS A 180 -7.20 13.17 -6.16
N SER A 181 -8.21 12.38 -5.78
CA SER A 181 -8.08 11.33 -4.77
C SER A 181 -7.12 10.23 -5.20
N ALA A 182 -6.40 9.68 -4.24
CA ALA A 182 -5.46 8.58 -4.49
C ALA A 182 -6.11 7.21 -4.30
N GLU A 183 -6.71 6.97 -3.15
CA GLU A 183 -7.31 5.69 -2.77
C GLU A 183 -8.56 5.92 -1.92
N MET A 184 -9.38 4.89 -1.78
CA MET A 184 -10.54 4.88 -0.91
C MET A 184 -10.74 3.50 -0.29
N PHE A 185 -11.38 3.48 0.88
CA PHE A 185 -11.78 2.27 1.60
C PHE A 185 -13.21 2.44 2.13
N VAL A 186 -14.08 1.44 1.92
CA VAL A 186 -15.43 1.43 2.49
C VAL A 186 -15.45 0.56 3.73
N HIS A 187 -15.67 1.18 4.89
CA HIS A 187 -15.78 0.50 6.17
C HIS A 187 -17.20 -0.01 6.38
N GLU A 188 -17.38 -1.33 6.24
CA GLU A 188 -18.69 -2.00 6.34
C GLU A 188 -19.47 -1.67 7.61
N PRO A 189 -18.90 -1.77 8.83
CA PRO A 189 -19.70 -1.57 10.04
C PRO A 189 -20.34 -0.20 10.19
N THR A 190 -19.76 0.86 9.57
CA THR A 190 -20.30 2.22 9.59
C THR A 190 -20.91 2.65 8.27
N ASN A 191 -20.73 1.86 7.21
CA ASN A 191 -21.10 2.18 5.82
C ASN A 191 -20.57 3.55 5.37
N GLU A 192 -19.28 3.79 5.64
CA GLU A 192 -18.60 5.03 5.31
C GLU A 192 -17.44 4.80 4.38
N VAL A 193 -17.26 5.67 3.39
CA VAL A 193 -16.09 5.68 2.50
C VAL A 193 -15.06 6.68 3.03
N PHE A 194 -13.89 6.16 3.39
CA PHE A 194 -12.71 6.91 3.79
C PHE A 194 -11.86 7.15 2.55
N VAL A 195 -11.44 8.38 2.31
CA VAL A 195 -10.75 8.77 1.09
C VAL A 195 -9.40 9.39 1.38
N ALA A 196 -8.36 8.86 0.76
CA ALA A 196 -7.04 9.46 0.67
C ALA A 196 -7.08 10.61 -0.37
N ASP A 197 -7.47 11.81 0.06
CA ASP A 197 -7.62 12.98 -0.80
C ASP A 197 -6.31 13.79 -0.81
N GLY A 198 -5.29 13.28 -1.55
CA GLY A 198 -3.91 13.69 -1.34
C GLY A 198 -3.15 14.28 -2.51
N TYR A 199 -3.57 14.14 -3.77
CA TYR A 199 -2.85 14.75 -4.90
C TYR A 199 -3.17 16.23 -5.11
N GLY A 200 -4.39 16.65 -4.79
CA GLY A 200 -4.81 18.04 -4.87
C GLY A 200 -5.04 18.68 -3.51
N ASN A 201 -5.45 17.89 -2.54
CA ASN A 201 -5.63 18.25 -1.14
C ASN A 201 -4.61 17.50 -0.24
N ARG A 202 -4.73 17.66 1.08
CA ARG A 202 -3.86 17.03 2.09
C ARG A 202 -4.67 16.57 3.28
N ARG A 203 -5.64 15.69 3.00
CA ARG A 203 -6.59 15.28 4.02
C ARG A 203 -7.08 13.85 3.81
N VAL A 204 -7.58 13.27 4.85
CA VAL A 204 -8.59 12.20 4.77
C VAL A 204 -9.95 12.87 4.83
N ILE A 205 -10.87 12.48 3.96
CA ILE A 205 -12.27 12.91 4.00
C ILE A 205 -13.16 11.68 3.99
N VAL A 206 -14.26 11.74 4.73
CA VAL A 206 -15.18 10.62 4.92
C VAL A 206 -16.58 11.01 4.49
N PHE A 207 -17.19 10.16 3.69
CA PHE A 207 -18.57 10.31 3.24
C PHE A 207 -19.40 9.08 3.63
N ASP A 208 -20.70 9.24 3.65
CA ASP A 208 -21.66 8.15 3.68
C ASP A 208 -21.59 7.38 2.34
N ALA A 209 -21.42 6.05 2.39
CA ALA A 209 -21.19 5.27 1.19
C ALA A 209 -22.42 5.06 0.29
N ASP A 210 -23.62 5.35 0.79
CA ASP A 210 -24.86 5.26 0.01
C ASP A 210 -25.32 6.59 -0.55
N THR A 211 -25.12 7.67 0.22
CA THR A 211 -25.69 8.98 -0.11
C THR A 211 -24.65 9.98 -0.61
N GLY A 212 -23.36 9.76 -0.33
CA GLY A 212 -22.29 10.73 -0.59
C GLY A 212 -22.31 11.94 0.36
N GLU A 213 -23.11 11.90 1.43
CA GLU A 213 -23.11 12.98 2.43
C GLU A 213 -21.80 13.03 3.21
N PHE A 214 -21.26 14.23 3.38
CA PHE A 214 -20.07 14.47 4.19
C PHE A 214 -20.29 14.07 5.66
N LYS A 215 -19.30 13.38 6.24
CA LYS A 215 -19.30 12.99 7.65
C LYS A 215 -18.25 13.78 8.46
N ARG A 216 -17.00 13.70 8.07
CA ARG A 216 -15.84 14.32 8.73
C ARG A 216 -14.62 14.33 7.85
N MET A 217 -13.59 15.05 8.25
CA MET A 217 -12.28 15.06 7.60
C MET A 217 -11.20 15.45 8.62
N TRP A 218 -9.97 15.11 8.32
CA TRP A 218 -8.81 15.49 9.13
C TRP A 218 -7.53 15.56 8.30
N ALA A 219 -6.55 16.31 8.80
CA ALA A 219 -5.20 16.39 8.28
C ALA A 219 -4.22 15.57 9.13
N ALA A 220 -2.92 15.68 8.86
CA ALA A 220 -1.89 15.01 9.63
C ALA A 220 -2.04 15.27 11.14
N PHE A 221 -1.75 14.25 11.94
CA PHE A 221 -1.89 14.27 13.41
C PHE A 221 -3.31 14.54 13.92
N GLY A 222 -4.34 14.30 13.09
CA GLY A 222 -5.74 14.55 13.46
C GLY A 222 -6.12 16.02 13.55
N GLN A 223 -5.36 16.89 12.91
CA GLN A 223 -5.65 18.31 12.88
C GLN A 223 -6.73 18.65 11.85
N GLU A 224 -7.33 19.82 12.01
CA GLU A 224 -8.25 20.37 10.99
C GLU A 224 -7.52 20.62 9.68
N PRO A 225 -8.07 20.24 8.51
CA PRO A 225 -7.47 20.55 7.22
C PRO A 225 -7.33 22.06 6.98
N SER A 226 -6.29 22.44 6.25
CA SER A 226 -6.01 23.85 5.96
C SER A 226 -5.40 24.00 4.55
N ASP A 227 -5.74 25.08 3.86
CA ASP A 227 -5.10 25.46 2.61
C ASP A 227 -3.74 26.16 2.82
N THR A 228 -3.42 26.47 4.06
CA THR A 228 -2.13 27.06 4.44
C THR A 228 -1.28 26.01 5.15
N GLU A 229 -0.10 25.76 4.62
CA GLU A 229 0.88 24.91 5.30
C GLU A 229 1.50 25.67 6.47
N PRO A 230 1.50 25.10 7.69
CA PRO A 230 2.31 25.65 8.77
C PRO A 230 3.80 25.53 8.42
N GLU A 231 4.62 26.35 9.06
CA GLU A 231 6.08 26.23 8.92
C GLU A 231 6.55 24.88 9.50
N ALA A 232 7.36 24.13 8.74
CA ALA A 232 7.96 22.89 9.23
C ALA A 232 9.27 23.19 9.95
N ASP A 233 9.45 22.53 11.09
CA ASP A 233 10.76 22.37 11.68
C ASP A 233 11.47 21.20 11.01
N PRO A 234 12.57 21.42 10.28
CA PRO A 234 13.28 20.32 9.60
C PRO A 234 13.92 19.32 10.58
N ASP A 235 14.07 19.69 11.84
CA ASP A 235 14.65 18.86 12.89
C ASP A 235 13.55 18.17 13.75
N ASP A 236 12.27 18.34 13.45
CA ASP A 236 11.19 17.65 14.16
C ASP A 236 11.26 16.15 13.87
N PRO A 237 11.49 15.30 14.90
CA PRO A 237 11.55 13.85 14.72
C PRO A 237 10.23 13.23 14.24
N ASN A 238 9.11 13.96 14.34
CA ASN A 238 7.82 13.52 13.82
C ASN A 238 7.61 13.87 12.33
N GLY A 239 8.52 14.64 11.75
CA GLY A 239 8.42 15.15 10.38
C GLY A 239 7.42 16.28 10.23
N PRO A 240 7.09 16.68 8.98
CA PRO A 240 6.22 17.81 8.70
C PRO A 240 4.85 17.69 9.37
N PRO A 241 4.28 18.80 9.92
CA PRO A 241 2.97 18.79 10.59
C PRO A 241 1.77 18.69 9.62
N TRP A 242 2.01 18.48 8.33
CA TRP A 242 0.99 18.24 7.29
C TRP A 242 1.26 16.95 6.53
N PHE A 243 0.23 16.44 5.82
CA PHE A 243 0.42 15.37 4.86
C PHE A 243 1.13 15.87 3.59
N GLY A 244 2.13 15.14 3.13
CA GLY A 244 2.80 15.42 1.86
C GLY A 244 1.91 15.01 0.67
N THR A 245 1.54 13.74 0.59
CA THR A 245 0.51 13.20 -0.29
C THR A 245 -0.16 12.04 0.41
N VAL A 246 -1.41 12.21 0.81
CA VAL A 246 -2.24 11.12 1.33
C VAL A 246 -2.52 10.16 0.18
N HIS A 247 -1.89 8.99 0.18
CA HIS A 247 -1.89 8.12 -0.98
C HIS A 247 -2.54 6.77 -0.73
N ALA A 248 -2.32 6.17 0.42
CA ALA A 248 -2.92 4.91 0.82
C ALA A 248 -3.85 5.11 2.02
N ILE A 249 -4.93 4.34 2.07
CA ILE A 249 -5.85 4.31 3.20
C ILE A 249 -6.45 2.92 3.37
N GLU A 250 -6.33 2.37 4.58
CA GLU A 250 -6.91 1.09 4.96
C GLU A 250 -7.53 1.18 6.37
N VAL A 251 -8.63 0.48 6.59
CA VAL A 251 -9.27 0.41 7.91
C VAL A 251 -9.24 -1.03 8.41
N SER A 252 -8.61 -1.22 9.55
CA SER A 252 -8.47 -2.55 10.15
C SER A 252 -9.73 -3.01 10.89
N ASN A 253 -9.84 -4.34 11.11
CA ASN A 253 -10.98 -4.96 11.80
C ASN A 253 -11.20 -4.43 13.23
N ASP A 254 -10.16 -3.91 13.88
CA ASP A 254 -10.22 -3.28 15.20
C ASP A 254 -10.51 -1.76 15.14
N GLY A 255 -10.89 -1.23 13.97
CA GLY A 255 -11.37 0.13 13.80
C GLY A 255 -10.27 1.19 13.82
N LEU A 256 -9.07 0.84 13.34
CA LEU A 256 -7.97 1.79 13.15
C LEU A 256 -7.79 2.11 11.66
N VAL A 257 -7.62 3.39 11.35
CA VAL A 257 -7.40 3.91 10.01
C VAL A 257 -5.91 4.12 9.80
N TYR A 258 -5.34 3.41 8.84
CA TYR A 258 -3.93 3.52 8.45
C TYR A 258 -3.81 4.37 7.20
N VAL A 259 -3.04 5.45 7.28
CA VAL A 259 -2.93 6.46 6.24
C VAL A 259 -1.49 6.54 5.75
N GLY A 260 -1.28 6.20 4.49
CA GLY A 260 0.01 6.33 3.82
C GLY A 260 0.28 7.77 3.40
N ASP A 261 1.10 8.47 4.15
CA ASP A 261 1.61 9.80 3.82
C ASP A 261 2.88 9.66 2.97
N ARG A 262 2.65 9.33 1.69
CA ARG A 262 3.66 8.85 0.76
C ARG A 262 4.87 9.76 0.64
N ASN A 263 4.65 11.07 0.45
CA ASN A 263 5.76 12.00 0.23
C ASN A 263 6.56 12.31 1.51
N ASN A 264 6.00 12.02 2.68
CA ASN A 264 6.70 12.13 3.96
C ASN A 264 7.24 10.78 4.45
N SER A 265 7.13 9.72 3.65
CA SER A 265 7.65 8.36 3.94
C SER A 265 7.17 7.82 5.29
N ARG A 266 5.89 8.02 5.62
CA ARG A 266 5.32 7.58 6.90
C ARG A 266 3.91 7.02 6.75
N ILE A 267 3.54 6.19 7.70
CA ILE A 267 2.15 5.77 7.92
C ILE A 267 1.71 6.39 9.24
N GLN A 268 0.59 7.11 9.22
CA GLN A 268 -0.09 7.60 10.42
C GLN A 268 -1.33 6.76 10.70
N VAL A 269 -1.55 6.43 11.97
CA VAL A 269 -2.68 5.61 12.43
C VAL A 269 -3.62 6.48 13.25
N PHE A 270 -4.91 6.38 12.94
CA PHE A 270 -6.00 7.12 13.56
C PHE A 270 -7.08 6.16 14.05
N ASP A 271 -8.01 6.64 14.88
CA ASP A 271 -9.30 5.97 15.03
C ASP A 271 -10.27 6.40 13.92
N LEU A 272 -11.48 5.82 13.91
CA LEU A 272 -12.50 6.14 12.92
C LEU A 272 -12.94 7.60 12.94
N GLU A 273 -12.76 8.30 14.06
CA GLU A 273 -13.09 9.72 14.22
C GLU A 273 -11.95 10.66 13.79
N GLY A 274 -10.81 10.12 13.34
CA GLY A 274 -9.64 10.89 12.91
C GLY A 274 -8.72 11.33 14.05
N ASN A 275 -8.90 10.80 15.28
CA ASN A 275 -7.97 11.08 16.36
C ASN A 275 -6.66 10.32 16.14
N TYR A 276 -5.55 11.04 16.07
CA TYR A 276 -4.21 10.48 15.90
C TYR A 276 -3.83 9.54 17.04
N ARG A 277 -3.23 8.41 16.71
CA ARG A 277 -2.77 7.37 17.64
C ARG A 277 -1.26 7.21 17.65
N ARG A 278 -0.65 7.00 16.50
CA ARG A 278 0.78 6.74 16.32
C ARG A 278 1.19 6.86 14.87
N GLN A 279 2.49 6.78 14.62
CA GLN A 279 3.04 6.71 13.26
C GLN A 279 4.30 5.86 13.22
N VAL A 280 4.70 5.49 12.00
CA VAL A 280 5.99 4.90 11.68
C VAL A 280 6.51 5.52 10.39
N PHE A 281 7.82 5.75 10.33
CA PHE A 281 8.51 6.03 9.08
C PHE A 281 8.90 4.71 8.42
N VAL A 282 8.62 4.58 7.13
CA VAL A 282 8.92 3.39 6.35
C VAL A 282 10.04 3.73 5.39
N ASN A 283 11.19 3.07 5.59
CA ASN A 283 12.36 3.16 4.70
C ASN A 283 12.76 4.60 4.33
N GLN A 284 12.75 5.51 5.33
CA GLN A 284 13.11 6.90 5.15
C GLN A 284 14.62 7.05 4.96
N PHE A 285 15.07 7.16 3.71
CA PHE A 285 16.45 7.47 3.36
C PHE A 285 16.59 8.93 2.95
N GLU A 286 17.79 9.49 3.13
CA GLU A 286 18.08 10.86 2.71
C GLU A 286 17.70 11.10 1.23
N GLY A 287 16.81 12.07 1.01
CA GLY A 287 16.38 12.54 -0.30
C GLY A 287 15.41 11.62 -1.06
N ARG A 288 14.90 10.54 -0.45
CA ARG A 288 13.84 9.71 -1.05
C ARG A 288 12.53 9.89 -0.31
N SER A 289 11.47 10.08 -1.09
CA SER A 289 10.07 10.05 -0.67
C SER A 289 9.34 8.99 -1.50
N LEU A 290 8.03 8.86 -1.36
CA LEU A 290 7.18 7.91 -2.09
C LEU A 290 7.25 6.46 -1.57
N THR A 291 7.47 6.27 -0.27
CA THR A 291 7.67 4.92 0.30
C THR A 291 6.39 4.23 0.79
N CYS A 292 5.27 4.94 0.92
CA CYS A 292 4.01 4.38 1.41
C CYS A 292 2.91 4.59 0.35
N ALA A 293 3.06 3.93 -0.79
CA ALA A 293 2.16 4.10 -1.92
C ALA A 293 0.88 3.26 -1.81
N GLY A 294 0.94 2.07 -1.24
CA GLY A 294 -0.20 1.19 -1.00
C GLY A 294 -0.07 0.48 0.34
N ILE A 295 -1.19 0.12 0.95
CA ILE A 295 -1.27 -0.65 2.19
C ILE A 295 -2.29 -1.77 1.98
N ALA A 296 -2.01 -2.96 2.52
CA ALA A 296 -2.96 -4.06 2.63
C ALA A 296 -2.69 -4.85 3.92
N PHE A 297 -3.71 -5.56 4.43
CA PHE A 297 -3.55 -6.38 5.63
C PHE A 297 -3.63 -7.87 5.31
N SER A 298 -3.00 -8.69 6.16
CA SER A 298 -3.18 -10.14 6.12
C SER A 298 -4.63 -10.53 6.43
N PRO A 299 -5.14 -11.64 5.85
CA PRO A 299 -6.57 -11.99 5.95
C PRO A 299 -6.95 -12.65 7.27
N ASP A 300 -6.00 -12.89 8.18
CA ASP A 300 -6.32 -13.41 9.50
C ASP A 300 -7.19 -12.42 10.30
N PRO A 301 -8.04 -12.89 11.24
CA PRO A 301 -8.97 -12.03 11.96
C PRO A 301 -8.33 -10.87 12.71
N GLU A 302 -7.11 -11.07 13.20
CA GLU A 302 -6.29 -10.06 13.89
C GLU A 302 -5.57 -9.14 12.93
N GLN A 303 -5.53 -9.47 11.61
CA GLN A 303 -4.77 -8.75 10.59
C GLN A 303 -3.34 -8.48 11.10
N ARG A 304 -2.68 -9.55 11.49
CA ARG A 304 -1.39 -9.48 12.18
C ARG A 304 -0.32 -8.77 11.37
N PHE A 305 -0.35 -8.95 10.05
CA PHE A 305 0.63 -8.35 9.15
C PHE A 305 0.03 -7.23 8.32
N MET A 306 0.86 -6.22 8.07
CA MET A 306 0.59 -5.12 7.16
C MET A 306 1.63 -5.14 6.04
N TYR A 307 1.15 -5.11 4.79
CA TYR A 307 1.99 -5.02 3.60
C TYR A 307 2.00 -3.59 3.12
N VAL A 308 3.18 -3.07 2.77
CA VAL A 308 3.35 -1.69 2.32
C VAL A 308 4.11 -1.66 1.00
N ALA A 309 3.52 -1.02 -0.01
CA ALA A 309 4.17 -0.75 -1.28
C ALA A 309 5.13 0.42 -1.13
N ASP A 310 6.43 0.16 -1.23
CA ASP A 310 7.47 1.17 -1.30
C ASP A 310 7.81 1.47 -2.77
N GLN A 311 7.17 2.49 -3.32
CA GLN A 311 7.36 2.89 -4.72
C GLN A 311 8.77 3.41 -4.99
N ALA A 312 9.41 4.05 -4.00
CA ALA A 312 10.74 4.65 -4.18
C ALA A 312 11.87 3.63 -4.22
N ASN A 313 11.75 2.58 -3.41
CA ASN A 313 12.78 1.55 -3.27
C ASN A 313 12.38 0.23 -3.95
N LEU A 314 11.15 0.15 -4.48
CA LEU A 314 10.63 -0.98 -5.23
C LEU A 314 10.54 -2.26 -4.40
N HIS A 315 10.11 -2.08 -3.14
CA HIS A 315 9.93 -3.17 -2.19
C HIS A 315 8.49 -3.30 -1.74
N VAL A 316 8.09 -4.53 -1.44
CA VAL A 316 6.99 -4.81 -0.53
C VAL A 316 7.58 -5.02 0.84
N HIS A 317 7.18 -4.21 1.81
CA HIS A 317 7.53 -4.42 3.21
C HIS A 317 6.46 -5.23 3.92
N VAL A 318 6.87 -6.14 4.76
CA VAL A 318 6.00 -6.88 5.69
C VAL A 318 6.23 -6.33 7.09
N LEU A 319 5.21 -5.74 7.68
CA LEU A 319 5.27 -5.19 9.03
C LEU A 319 4.37 -6.01 9.98
N ASP A 320 4.78 -6.12 11.24
CA ASP A 320 3.82 -6.43 12.30
C ASP A 320 2.89 -5.22 12.47
N ARG A 321 1.59 -5.42 12.27
CA ARG A 321 0.61 -4.32 12.26
C ARG A 321 0.48 -3.63 13.62
N GLN A 322 0.67 -4.37 14.71
CA GLN A 322 0.49 -3.81 16.05
C GLN A 322 1.72 -3.01 16.52
N THR A 323 2.91 -3.49 16.24
CA THR A 323 4.15 -2.80 16.63
C THR A 323 4.63 -1.82 15.58
N LEU A 324 4.21 -1.98 14.32
CA LEU A 324 4.69 -1.28 13.12
C LEU A 324 6.17 -1.55 12.82
N GLU A 325 6.72 -2.64 13.36
CA GLU A 325 8.08 -3.08 13.07
C GLU A 325 8.14 -3.77 11.70
N VAL A 326 9.14 -3.43 10.89
CA VAL A 326 9.40 -4.10 9.62
C VAL A 326 10.04 -5.45 9.90
N LEU A 327 9.37 -6.52 9.47
CA LEU A 327 9.79 -7.91 9.66
C LEU A 327 10.58 -8.43 8.47
N ASP A 328 10.19 -8.02 7.27
CA ASP A 328 10.81 -8.40 6.00
C ASP A 328 10.58 -7.35 4.91
N SER A 329 11.40 -7.41 3.86
CA SER A 329 11.29 -6.53 2.70
C SER A 329 11.85 -7.23 1.48
N TRP A 330 11.09 -7.26 0.38
CA TRP A 330 11.49 -7.91 -0.85
C TRP A 330 11.07 -7.12 -2.09
N GLY A 331 11.76 -7.35 -3.20
CA GLY A 331 11.57 -6.70 -4.48
C GLY A 331 12.87 -6.13 -5.03
N GLU A 332 12.96 -6.01 -6.34
CA GLU A 332 14.11 -5.46 -7.04
C GLU A 332 13.66 -4.58 -8.20
N LEU A 333 14.50 -3.64 -8.64
CA LEU A 333 14.25 -2.87 -9.85
C LEU A 333 14.40 -3.75 -11.08
N GLY A 334 13.33 -3.88 -11.86
CA GLY A 334 13.39 -4.62 -13.11
C GLY A 334 12.07 -4.74 -13.84
N GLN A 335 12.13 -5.45 -14.98
CA GLN A 335 10.99 -5.75 -15.82
C GLN A 335 10.68 -7.25 -15.86
N ALA A 336 11.54 -8.08 -15.28
CA ALA A 336 11.28 -9.51 -15.19
C ALA A 336 10.08 -9.77 -14.26
N PRO A 337 9.36 -10.88 -14.43
CA PRO A 337 8.35 -11.29 -13.47
C PRO A 337 8.94 -11.40 -12.07
N GLY A 338 8.27 -10.76 -11.09
CA GLY A 338 8.73 -10.66 -9.70
C GLY A 338 9.53 -9.40 -9.37
N ASP A 339 10.11 -8.73 -10.36
CA ASP A 339 10.73 -7.41 -10.19
C ASP A 339 9.66 -6.32 -10.17
N PHE A 340 10.03 -5.08 -9.81
CA PHE A 340 9.14 -3.92 -9.82
C PHE A 340 9.76 -2.71 -10.54
N ASP A 341 8.88 -1.92 -11.19
CA ASP A 341 9.18 -0.57 -11.64
C ASP A 341 7.93 0.30 -11.42
N ALA A 342 7.98 1.15 -10.39
CA ALA A 342 6.85 1.94 -9.90
C ALA A 342 5.72 1.09 -9.27
N LEU A 343 6.08 0.21 -8.33
CA LEU A 343 5.13 -0.46 -7.43
C LEU A 343 4.19 0.57 -6.79
N HIS A 344 2.88 0.35 -6.90
CA HIS A 344 1.91 1.40 -6.63
C HIS A 344 0.87 1.02 -5.58
N HIS A 345 -0.02 0.06 -5.87
CA HIS A 345 -1.02 -0.42 -4.92
C HIS A 345 -0.86 -1.91 -4.66
N LEU A 346 -1.45 -2.37 -3.56
CA LEU A 346 -1.47 -3.76 -3.10
C LEU A 346 -2.89 -4.20 -2.77
N ALA A 347 -3.16 -5.49 -2.89
CA ALA A 347 -4.36 -6.14 -2.34
C ALA A 347 -4.04 -7.56 -1.89
N VAL A 348 -4.85 -8.10 -0.99
CA VAL A 348 -4.69 -9.47 -0.45
C VAL A 348 -6.03 -10.19 -0.53
N ASP A 349 -6.02 -11.46 -0.97
CA ASP A 349 -7.21 -12.31 -0.97
C ASP A 349 -7.37 -13.09 0.36
N SER A 350 -8.48 -13.80 0.52
CA SER A 350 -8.76 -14.58 1.74
C SER A 350 -7.79 -15.75 1.96
N LYS A 351 -7.06 -16.17 0.92
CA LYS A 351 -6.05 -17.24 0.95
C LYS A 351 -4.68 -16.70 1.36
N GLY A 352 -4.53 -15.36 1.45
CA GLY A 352 -3.28 -14.67 1.75
C GLY A 352 -2.41 -14.38 0.54
N ASN A 353 -2.88 -14.62 -0.69
CA ASN A 353 -2.14 -14.23 -1.89
C ASN A 353 -2.10 -12.70 -2.01
N LEU A 354 -0.95 -12.18 -2.41
CA LEU A 354 -0.71 -10.76 -2.59
C LEU A 354 -0.77 -10.38 -4.07
N TYR A 355 -1.46 -9.30 -4.36
CA TYR A 355 -1.57 -8.71 -5.70
C TYR A 355 -0.92 -7.34 -5.70
N THR A 356 -0.18 -7.03 -6.78
CA THR A 356 0.49 -5.74 -6.94
C THR A 356 0.05 -5.06 -8.23
N ALA A 357 -0.01 -3.73 -8.17
CA ALA A 357 -0.24 -2.87 -9.33
C ALA A 357 1.02 -2.06 -9.62
N GLU A 358 1.43 -1.99 -10.88
CA GLU A 358 2.57 -1.22 -11.33
C GLU A 358 2.14 -0.17 -12.34
N ALA A 359 2.17 1.08 -11.90
CA ALA A 359 2.00 2.23 -12.76
C ALA A 359 3.30 2.54 -13.54
N GLN A 360 3.23 3.41 -14.52
CA GLN A 360 4.33 3.94 -15.31
C GLN A 360 4.95 2.94 -16.29
N ARG A 361 6.04 2.22 -15.97
CA ARG A 361 6.84 1.54 -16.99
C ARG A 361 6.45 0.09 -17.26
N ASN A 362 6.10 -0.66 -16.23
CA ASN A 362 5.81 -2.08 -16.40
C ASN A 362 4.38 -2.36 -16.86
N HIS A 363 3.44 -1.45 -16.61
CA HIS A 363 2.05 -1.52 -17.09
C HIS A 363 1.38 -2.88 -16.76
N ARG A 364 1.57 -3.40 -15.55
CA ARG A 364 1.10 -4.74 -15.19
C ARG A 364 0.57 -4.84 -13.76
N ALA A 365 -0.23 -5.87 -13.52
CA ALA A 365 -0.47 -6.45 -12.21
C ALA A 365 0.31 -7.75 -12.07
N GLN A 366 0.70 -8.13 -10.85
CA GLN A 366 1.32 -9.41 -10.56
C GLN A 366 0.62 -10.08 -9.38
N ARG A 367 0.61 -11.43 -9.35
CA ARG A 367 0.11 -12.23 -8.25
C ARG A 367 1.26 -12.98 -7.58
N PHE A 368 1.30 -12.92 -6.25
CA PHE A 368 2.25 -13.65 -5.42
C PHE A 368 1.48 -14.58 -4.50
N LEU A 369 1.66 -15.88 -4.69
CA LEU A 369 0.97 -16.90 -3.91
C LEU A 369 1.58 -16.99 -2.51
N TYR A 370 0.73 -17.09 -1.50
CA TYR A 370 1.16 -17.31 -0.13
C TYR A 370 1.83 -18.68 0.02
N ALA A 371 3.09 -18.70 0.39
CA ALA A 371 3.92 -19.89 0.50
C ALA A 371 4.10 -20.41 1.94
N GLY A 372 3.39 -19.80 2.90
CA GLY A 372 3.50 -20.14 4.31
C GLY A 372 4.25 -19.08 5.12
N MET A 373 4.62 -19.44 6.36
CA MET A 373 5.36 -18.56 7.26
C MET A 373 6.86 -18.89 7.22
N SER A 374 7.72 -17.86 7.38
CA SER A 374 9.16 -18.05 7.57
C SER A 374 9.42 -18.92 8.79
N GLN A 375 10.50 -19.74 8.72
CA GLN A 375 10.91 -20.64 9.81
C GLN A 375 11.65 -19.93 10.93
#